data_1c691bb1edbe8be305743aa1f6b9ad03
#
_entry.id   1c691bb1edbe8be305743aa1f6b9ad03
#
_cell.length_a   1.000
_cell.length_b   1.000
_cell.length_c   1.000
_cell.angle_alpha   90.00
_cell.angle_beta   90.00
_cell.angle_gamma   90.00
#
_symmetry.space_group_name_H-M   'P 1'
#
loop_
_entity.id
_entity.type
_entity.pdbx_description
1 polymer ?
#
loop_
_entity_poly.entity_id
_entity_poly.type
_entity_poly.pdbx_seq_one_letter_code
_entity_poly.pdbx_strand_id
1 'polypeptide(L)'
;MKNTINIKSTLFSAALFLTALANSFAQDATPPATVFAGSVDMYYKYDFSEFDNSKTSFTRSNDSFELGMASIEASHKIGKASVFVDLGFGTRASEFTYNDASTTFMVKQMYVNYDFSPSFKVTAGSFGTHVGYELLDAIDNKNYSMSYAFTNGPFFNTGVKAQYTVGKYNFMAGLTNPTDFKSAVKAGSTQKTVIAQLGYTGDTGSAFFNFTSGSLNPISTANKTQFDFVASKKVSDKLSLGFNGTYALTTDDVVSGTNSWYSVVGYANVTLKKNLSLAYRAEYFDDKDGVVGLAANVFANTLSLNFKEGNLTFIPEFRLDSASEKIFTDGSPIKSSAYFLLATTYSF
;
A
#
# COMPACT_ATOMS: atom_id res chain seq x y z
N MET A 1 25.67 25.10 -33.58
CA MET A 1 26.15 23.71 -33.46
C MET A 1 25.29 23.00 -32.46
N LYS A 2 24.42 22.10 -32.90
CA LYS A 2 23.58 21.28 -32.04
C LYS A 2 24.36 20.02 -31.66
N ASN A 3 24.77 19.88 -30.41
CA ASN A 3 25.35 18.64 -29.92
C ASN A 3 24.21 17.63 -29.68
N THR A 4 24.02 16.74 -30.64
CA THR A 4 23.15 15.57 -30.46
C THR A 4 23.92 14.53 -29.62
N ILE A 5 23.55 14.36 -28.38
CA ILE A 5 24.04 13.27 -27.54
C ILE A 5 23.53 11.96 -28.11
N ASN A 6 24.46 11.11 -28.52
CA ASN A 6 24.14 9.83 -29.18
C ASN A 6 23.74 8.80 -28.12
N ILE A 7 22.44 8.68 -27.85
CA ILE A 7 21.83 7.81 -26.82
C ILE A 7 22.28 6.33 -26.95
N LYS A 8 22.59 5.87 -28.18
CA LYS A 8 23.05 4.50 -28.42
C LYS A 8 24.44 4.22 -27.81
N SER A 9 25.35 5.20 -27.79
CA SER A 9 26.67 5.04 -27.17
C SER A 9 26.62 5.02 -25.66
N THR A 10 25.70 5.77 -25.06
CA THR A 10 25.52 5.83 -23.60
C THR A 10 24.91 4.53 -23.06
N LEU A 11 23.96 3.92 -23.80
CA LEU A 11 23.39 2.62 -23.44
C LEU A 11 24.41 1.46 -23.59
N PHE A 12 25.31 1.53 -24.56
CA PHE A 12 26.37 0.53 -24.73
C PHE A 12 27.42 0.61 -23.62
N SER A 13 27.74 1.79 -23.13
CA SER A 13 28.64 1.99 -21.98
C SER A 13 28.01 1.52 -20.67
N ALA A 14 26.71 1.70 -20.48
CA ALA A 14 26.00 1.18 -19.31
C ALA A 14 25.92 -0.37 -19.31
N ALA A 15 25.74 -0.99 -20.47
CA ALA A 15 25.73 -2.45 -20.61
C ALA A 15 27.12 -3.04 -20.32
N LEU A 16 28.21 -2.39 -20.76
CA LEU A 16 29.59 -2.84 -20.49
C LEU A 16 29.93 -2.72 -18.98
N PHE A 17 29.40 -1.74 -18.28
CA PHE A 17 29.59 -1.59 -16.83
C PHE A 17 28.90 -2.70 -16.04
N LEU A 18 27.73 -3.17 -16.49
CA LEU A 18 27.01 -4.29 -15.89
C LEU A 18 27.73 -5.63 -16.09
N THR A 19 28.42 -5.85 -17.23
CA THR A 19 29.17 -7.09 -17.46
C THR A 19 30.48 -7.14 -16.69
N ALA A 20 31.12 -6.01 -16.38
CA ALA A 20 32.32 -5.96 -15.56
C ALA A 20 32.05 -6.31 -14.07
N LEU A 21 30.81 -6.12 -13.58
CA LEU A 21 30.40 -6.49 -12.23
C LEU A 21 30.11 -7.99 -12.06
N ALA A 22 29.87 -8.73 -13.17
CA ALA A 22 29.52 -10.14 -13.11
C ALA A 22 30.70 -11.07 -12.80
N ASN A 23 31.94 -10.62 -12.92
CA ASN A 23 33.15 -11.46 -12.77
C ASN A 23 33.77 -11.41 -11.35
N SER A 24 33.14 -10.76 -10.36
CA SER A 24 33.71 -10.61 -9.01
C SER A 24 33.18 -11.63 -7.97
N PHE A 25 32.38 -12.62 -8.37
CA PHE A 25 31.71 -13.51 -7.44
C PHE A 25 32.16 -14.98 -7.57
N ALA A 26 33.45 -15.21 -7.47
CA ALA A 26 33.96 -16.55 -7.29
C ALA A 26 34.74 -16.63 -5.96
N GLN A 27 34.03 -16.86 -4.86
CA GLN A 27 34.65 -17.33 -3.63
C GLN A 27 33.68 -18.28 -2.92
N ASP A 28 34.22 -19.46 -2.51
CA ASP A 28 33.55 -20.59 -1.86
C ASP A 28 32.89 -20.24 -0.51
N ALA A 29 31.86 -19.41 -0.54
CA ALA A 29 30.92 -19.29 0.59
C ALA A 29 29.67 -20.09 0.22
N THR A 30 29.19 -20.91 1.16
CA THR A 30 27.87 -21.56 1.03
C THR A 30 26.87 -20.51 0.52
N PRO A 31 26.17 -20.72 -0.61
CA PRO A 31 25.23 -19.74 -1.12
C PRO A 31 24.23 -19.35 -0.02
N PRO A 32 23.94 -18.07 0.20
CA PRO A 32 22.97 -17.68 1.20
C PRO A 32 21.64 -18.33 0.88
N ALA A 33 20.95 -18.84 1.90
CA ALA A 33 19.67 -19.51 1.74
C ALA A 33 18.61 -18.53 1.22
N THR A 34 17.75 -18.98 0.32
CA THR A 34 16.51 -18.28 -0.01
C THR A 34 15.55 -18.41 1.17
N VAL A 35 15.03 -17.30 1.65
CA VAL A 35 14.04 -17.26 2.73
C VAL A 35 12.65 -17.25 2.10
N PHE A 36 11.79 -18.14 2.55
CA PHE A 36 10.37 -18.19 2.20
C PHE A 36 9.53 -17.81 3.40
N ALA A 37 8.46 -17.07 3.16
CA ALA A 37 7.43 -16.74 4.12
C ALA A 37 6.07 -16.74 3.40
N GLY A 38 5.01 -16.70 4.16
CA GLY A 38 3.69 -16.61 3.57
C GLY A 38 2.60 -16.36 4.60
N SER A 39 1.41 -16.10 4.09
CA SER A 39 0.22 -15.88 4.90
C SER A 39 -1.03 -16.32 4.17
N VAL A 40 -2.07 -16.58 4.96
CA VAL A 40 -3.44 -16.79 4.45
C VAL A 40 -4.40 -16.04 5.33
N ASP A 41 -5.45 -15.49 4.72
CA ASP A 41 -6.56 -14.87 5.44
C ASP A 41 -7.91 -15.24 4.82
N MET A 42 -8.94 -15.25 5.67
CA MET A 42 -10.33 -15.45 5.31
C MET A 42 -11.21 -14.64 6.24
N TYR A 43 -12.42 -14.32 5.81
CA TYR A 43 -13.39 -13.63 6.63
C TYR A 43 -14.83 -14.04 6.32
N TYR A 44 -15.71 -13.81 7.29
CA TYR A 44 -17.15 -13.75 7.14
C TYR A 44 -17.61 -12.36 7.52
N LYS A 45 -18.50 -11.76 6.74
CA LYS A 45 -19.08 -10.44 7.02
C LYS A 45 -20.59 -10.49 6.96
N TYR A 46 -21.23 -9.82 7.91
CA TYR A 46 -22.67 -9.61 7.94
C TYR A 46 -22.96 -8.12 8.10
N ASP A 47 -23.55 -7.51 7.09
CA ASP A 47 -24.05 -6.14 7.10
C ASP A 47 -25.46 -6.14 7.67
N PHE A 48 -25.73 -5.31 8.68
CA PHE A 48 -27.04 -5.30 9.34
C PHE A 48 -28.17 -4.73 8.48
N SER A 49 -27.84 -4.13 7.34
CA SER A 49 -28.82 -3.71 6.33
C SER A 49 -29.21 -4.84 5.36
N GLU A 50 -28.56 -6.03 5.45
CA GLU A 50 -28.70 -7.16 4.54
C GLU A 50 -28.21 -6.88 3.09
N PHE A 51 -27.49 -5.78 2.87
CA PHE A 51 -26.87 -5.40 1.61
C PHE A 51 -25.36 -5.28 1.75
N ASP A 52 -24.62 -5.43 0.65
CA ASP A 52 -23.20 -5.05 0.65
C ASP A 52 -23.07 -3.53 0.52
N ASN A 53 -22.75 -2.90 1.64
CA ASN A 53 -22.50 -1.47 1.74
C ASN A 53 -21.02 -1.11 1.80
N SER A 54 -20.10 -2.05 1.53
CA SER A 54 -18.67 -1.76 1.57
C SER A 54 -18.29 -0.71 0.54
N LYS A 55 -17.72 0.37 1.02
CA LYS A 55 -17.13 1.45 0.23
C LYS A 55 -15.59 1.46 0.32
N THR A 56 -15.02 0.45 1.00
CA THR A 56 -13.58 0.26 1.15
C THR A 56 -13.15 -1.09 0.59
N SER A 57 -11.86 -1.23 0.27
CA SER A 57 -11.29 -2.39 -0.40
C SER A 57 -11.31 -3.66 0.45
N PHE A 58 -11.34 -4.80 -0.20
CA PHE A 58 -11.05 -6.15 0.28
C PHE A 58 -12.10 -6.81 1.18
N THR A 59 -13.20 -6.14 1.50
CA THR A 59 -14.27 -6.70 2.34
C THR A 59 -15.65 -6.51 1.71
N ARG A 60 -15.73 -6.67 0.39
CA ARG A 60 -16.93 -6.50 -0.42
C ARG A 60 -17.74 -7.80 -0.46
N SER A 61 -18.47 -8.08 0.60
CA SER A 61 -19.40 -9.20 0.68
C SER A 61 -20.48 -8.91 1.71
N ASN A 62 -21.54 -9.71 1.69
CA ASN A 62 -22.56 -9.73 2.74
C ASN A 62 -23.06 -11.14 2.90
N ASP A 63 -23.19 -11.60 4.16
CA ASP A 63 -23.66 -12.94 4.57
C ASP A 63 -22.89 -14.06 3.83
N SER A 64 -21.56 -13.89 3.70
CA SER A 64 -20.70 -14.81 2.92
C SER A 64 -19.37 -15.03 3.60
N PHE A 65 -18.86 -16.28 3.48
CA PHE A 65 -17.49 -16.64 3.80
C PHE A 65 -16.61 -16.38 2.59
N GLU A 66 -15.54 -15.59 2.77
CA GLU A 66 -14.67 -15.17 1.69
C GLU A 66 -13.22 -15.58 1.94
N LEU A 67 -12.55 -16.00 0.87
CA LEU A 67 -11.11 -16.13 0.85
C LEU A 67 -10.52 -14.73 0.59
N GLY A 68 -9.81 -14.18 1.57
CA GLY A 68 -9.14 -12.91 1.42
C GLY A 68 -7.93 -13.02 0.50
N MET A 69 -6.82 -13.54 1.01
CA MET A 69 -5.61 -13.73 0.22
C MET A 69 -4.74 -14.86 0.78
N ALA A 70 -4.09 -15.60 -0.12
CA ALA A 70 -2.91 -16.41 0.19
C ALA A 70 -1.70 -15.70 -0.41
N SER A 71 -0.67 -15.43 0.41
CA SER A 71 0.59 -14.82 -0.01
C SER A 71 1.74 -15.80 0.10
N ILE A 72 2.66 -15.75 -0.86
CA ILE A 72 3.93 -16.48 -0.84
C ILE A 72 5.03 -15.48 -1.16
N GLU A 73 5.97 -15.35 -0.25
CA GLU A 73 7.13 -14.47 -0.37
C GLU A 73 8.40 -15.27 -0.51
N ALA A 74 9.32 -14.79 -1.33
CA ALA A 74 10.67 -15.30 -1.46
C ALA A 74 11.67 -14.15 -1.48
N SER A 75 12.70 -14.23 -0.64
CA SER A 75 13.80 -13.28 -0.62
C SER A 75 15.14 -13.98 -0.71
N HIS A 76 16.06 -13.41 -1.48
CA HIS A 76 17.41 -13.90 -1.63
C HIS A 76 18.40 -12.75 -1.73
N LYS A 77 19.55 -12.89 -1.03
CA LYS A 77 20.60 -11.84 -1.04
C LYS A 77 21.97 -12.47 -1.31
N ILE A 78 22.68 -11.92 -2.29
CA ILE A 78 24.08 -12.26 -2.60
C ILE A 78 24.89 -10.96 -2.62
N GLY A 79 25.84 -10.85 -1.69
CA GLY A 79 26.67 -9.65 -1.57
C GLY A 79 25.82 -8.39 -1.40
N LYS A 80 25.94 -7.46 -2.36
CA LYS A 80 25.20 -6.19 -2.36
C LYS A 80 23.85 -6.25 -3.08
N ALA A 81 23.56 -7.33 -3.80
CA ALA A 81 22.31 -7.51 -4.54
C ALA A 81 21.33 -8.38 -3.75
N SER A 82 20.05 -8.03 -3.80
CA SER A 82 18.97 -8.86 -3.29
C SER A 82 17.74 -8.81 -4.20
N VAL A 83 16.98 -9.88 -4.21
CA VAL A 83 15.70 -9.98 -4.90
C VAL A 83 14.61 -10.27 -3.89
N PHE A 84 13.44 -9.71 -4.13
CA PHE A 84 12.21 -10.00 -3.40
C PHE A 84 11.10 -10.27 -4.39
N VAL A 85 10.36 -11.34 -4.15
CA VAL A 85 9.16 -11.72 -4.92
C VAL A 85 8.05 -12.00 -3.92
N ASP A 86 6.89 -11.44 -4.15
CA ASP A 86 5.70 -11.58 -3.33
C ASP A 86 4.49 -11.83 -4.25
N LEU A 87 3.91 -13.01 -4.14
CA LEU A 87 2.78 -13.46 -4.93
C LEU A 87 1.54 -13.53 -4.04
N GLY A 88 0.41 -13.08 -4.58
CA GLY A 88 -0.88 -13.12 -3.89
C GLY A 88 -1.96 -13.78 -4.72
N PHE A 89 -2.83 -14.56 -4.08
CA PHE A 89 -3.94 -15.28 -4.68
C PHE A 89 -5.20 -15.02 -3.84
N GLY A 90 -6.32 -14.77 -4.48
CA GLY A 90 -7.60 -14.51 -3.81
C GLY A 90 -8.18 -13.15 -4.16
N THR A 91 -9.33 -12.82 -3.54
CA THR A 91 -10.09 -11.61 -3.85
C THR A 91 -9.31 -10.33 -3.52
N ARG A 92 -8.61 -10.29 -2.39
CA ARG A 92 -7.76 -9.18 -1.99
C ARG A 92 -6.62 -8.93 -2.98
N ALA A 93 -5.93 -9.98 -3.44
CA ALA A 93 -4.86 -9.86 -4.44
C ALA A 93 -5.41 -9.36 -5.79
N SER A 94 -6.55 -9.87 -6.23
CA SER A 94 -7.21 -9.43 -7.47
C SER A 94 -7.62 -7.96 -7.41
N GLU A 95 -8.17 -7.53 -6.29
CA GLU A 95 -8.57 -6.13 -6.09
C GLU A 95 -7.36 -5.19 -5.97
N PHE A 96 -6.27 -5.65 -5.35
CA PHE A 96 -5.01 -4.91 -5.28
C PHE A 96 -4.40 -4.66 -6.67
N THR A 97 -4.52 -5.63 -7.58
CA THR A 97 -3.91 -5.58 -8.92
C THR A 97 -4.93 -5.24 -10.02
N TYR A 98 -5.90 -4.41 -9.71
CA TYR A 98 -7.08 -4.12 -10.54
C TYR A 98 -6.76 -3.57 -11.94
N ASN A 99 -5.58 -2.98 -12.15
CA ASN A 99 -5.12 -2.46 -13.44
C ASN A 99 -4.21 -3.43 -14.22
N ASP A 100 -3.98 -4.64 -13.68
CA ASP A 100 -3.03 -5.55 -14.28
C ASP A 100 -3.66 -6.46 -15.34
N ALA A 101 -2.83 -6.85 -16.32
CA ALA A 101 -3.17 -7.93 -17.25
C ALA A 101 -3.17 -9.29 -16.53
N SER A 102 -3.83 -10.28 -17.12
CA SER A 102 -3.95 -11.64 -16.58
C SER A 102 -2.62 -12.33 -16.26
N THR A 103 -1.52 -11.88 -16.86
CA THR A 103 -0.17 -12.44 -16.65
C THR A 103 0.55 -11.88 -15.44
N THR A 104 0.11 -10.74 -14.88
CA THR A 104 0.77 -10.05 -13.77
C THR A 104 -0.10 -9.87 -12.54
N PHE A 105 -1.36 -10.28 -12.59
CA PHE A 105 -2.32 -10.04 -11.50
C PHE A 105 -1.94 -10.70 -10.16
N MET A 106 -1.18 -11.80 -10.18
CA MET A 106 -0.73 -12.50 -8.97
C MET A 106 0.53 -11.88 -8.35
N VAL A 107 1.23 -11.02 -9.07
CA VAL A 107 2.47 -10.40 -8.57
C VAL A 107 2.12 -9.20 -7.72
N LYS A 108 2.21 -9.31 -6.40
CA LYS A 108 2.08 -8.17 -5.48
C LYS A 108 3.31 -7.27 -5.57
N GLN A 109 4.49 -7.87 -5.39
CA GLN A 109 5.76 -7.19 -5.48
C GLN A 109 6.79 -8.07 -6.18
N MET A 110 7.65 -7.46 -6.98
CA MET A 110 8.81 -8.11 -7.57
C MET A 110 9.87 -7.04 -7.87
N TYR A 111 10.97 -7.05 -7.11
CA TYR A 111 12.01 -6.05 -7.28
C TYR A 111 13.39 -6.57 -6.92
N VAL A 112 14.39 -5.87 -7.42
CA VAL A 112 15.81 -6.07 -7.11
C VAL A 112 16.30 -4.84 -6.35
N ASN A 113 17.08 -5.06 -5.28
CA ASN A 113 17.84 -4.02 -4.59
C ASN A 113 19.33 -4.16 -4.87
N TYR A 114 20.01 -3.03 -4.87
CA TYR A 114 21.45 -2.96 -4.84
C TYR A 114 21.92 -1.98 -3.75
N ASP A 115 22.66 -2.50 -2.76
CA ASP A 115 23.24 -1.74 -1.66
C ASP A 115 24.59 -1.16 -2.11
N PHE A 116 24.64 0.10 -2.57
CA PHE A 116 25.90 0.78 -2.92
C PHE A 116 26.78 0.98 -1.69
N SER A 117 26.14 1.30 -0.56
CA SER A 117 26.74 1.41 0.76
C SER A 117 25.73 1.00 1.84
N PRO A 118 26.12 0.89 3.13
CA PRO A 118 25.18 0.67 4.23
C PRO A 118 24.09 1.74 4.33
N SER A 119 24.33 2.93 3.82
CA SER A 119 23.41 4.07 3.86
C SER A 119 22.68 4.33 2.56
N PHE A 120 23.11 3.77 1.43
CA PHE A 120 22.53 4.09 0.12
C PHE A 120 22.15 2.84 -0.67
N LYS A 121 20.87 2.74 -1.01
CA LYS A 121 20.27 1.62 -1.74
C LYS A 121 19.46 2.12 -2.93
N VAL A 122 19.50 1.38 -4.02
CA VAL A 122 18.61 1.55 -5.18
C VAL A 122 17.75 0.31 -5.33
N THR A 123 16.45 0.52 -5.58
CA THR A 123 15.46 -0.54 -5.84
C THR A 123 14.88 -0.35 -7.23
N ALA A 124 14.76 -1.42 -7.99
CA ALA A 124 14.12 -1.43 -9.31
C ALA A 124 13.14 -2.59 -9.42
N GLY A 125 11.93 -2.32 -9.92
CA GLY A 125 10.85 -3.30 -10.08
C GLY A 125 9.50 -2.77 -9.62
N SER A 126 8.60 -3.68 -9.23
CA SER A 126 7.30 -3.38 -8.63
C SER A 126 7.37 -3.56 -7.12
N PHE A 127 7.03 -2.52 -6.37
CA PHE A 127 7.12 -2.50 -4.90
C PHE A 127 5.89 -1.80 -4.31
N GLY A 128 5.51 -2.20 -3.10
CA GLY A 128 4.39 -1.61 -2.36
C GLY A 128 4.52 -0.11 -2.20
N THR A 129 3.39 0.54 -2.02
CA THR A 129 3.34 2.00 -1.81
C THR A 129 4.14 2.43 -0.58
N HIS A 130 4.57 3.68 -0.59
CA HIS A 130 5.13 4.37 0.58
C HIS A 130 4.10 5.29 1.25
N VAL A 131 2.89 5.39 0.70
CA VAL A 131 1.78 6.24 1.15
C VAL A 131 0.85 5.42 2.05
N GLY A 132 0.42 6.00 3.15
CA GLY A 132 -0.55 5.41 4.06
C GLY A 132 0.05 4.66 5.25
N TYR A 133 -0.79 4.44 6.26
CA TYR A 133 -0.46 3.74 7.50
C TYR A 133 -0.74 2.23 7.41
N GLU A 134 -1.82 1.86 6.74
CA GLU A 134 -2.25 0.47 6.58
C GLU A 134 -1.46 -0.22 5.47
N LEU A 135 -1.34 -1.54 5.57
CA LEU A 135 -0.62 -2.40 4.64
C LEU A 135 -1.59 -3.34 3.92
N LEU A 136 -1.18 -3.85 2.75
CA LEU A 136 -2.01 -4.75 1.95
C LEU A 136 -2.38 -6.03 2.71
N ASP A 137 -1.38 -6.69 3.31
CA ASP A 137 -1.58 -7.99 3.94
C ASP A 137 -2.32 -7.84 5.27
N ALA A 138 -3.38 -8.62 5.46
CA ALA A 138 -4.24 -8.53 6.63
C ALA A 138 -3.48 -8.82 7.93
N ILE A 139 -2.45 -9.65 7.88
CA ILE A 139 -1.61 -9.99 9.05
C ILE A 139 -0.83 -8.81 9.63
N ASP A 140 -0.58 -7.79 8.81
CA ASP A 140 0.21 -6.61 9.19
C ASP A 140 -0.66 -5.50 9.80
N ASN A 141 -1.97 -5.61 9.69
CA ASN A 141 -2.93 -4.65 10.21
C ASN A 141 -3.57 -5.14 11.53
N LYS A 142 -4.06 -4.19 12.34
CA LYS A 142 -4.78 -4.49 13.58
C LYS A 142 -6.29 -4.46 13.39
N ASN A 143 -6.78 -3.75 12.38
CA ASN A 143 -8.14 -3.83 11.86
C ASN A 143 -8.09 -4.63 10.56
N TYR A 144 -9.03 -5.53 10.35
CA TYR A 144 -9.05 -6.37 9.14
C TYR A 144 -9.57 -5.61 7.92
N SER A 145 -10.63 -4.82 8.09
CA SER A 145 -11.14 -3.95 7.03
C SER A 145 -10.28 -2.70 6.87
N MET A 146 -10.23 -2.17 5.64
CA MET A 146 -9.42 -1.02 5.29
C MET A 146 -10.11 0.30 5.56
N SER A 147 -9.31 1.36 5.79
CA SER A 147 -9.77 2.75 5.80
C SER A 147 -10.14 3.23 4.39
N TYR A 148 -10.88 4.32 4.30
CA TYR A 148 -11.09 5.06 3.05
C TYR A 148 -9.78 5.64 2.54
N ALA A 149 -8.91 6.12 3.45
CA ALA A 149 -7.57 6.63 3.11
C ALA A 149 -6.73 5.59 2.35
N PHE A 150 -6.68 4.34 2.85
CA PHE A 150 -5.98 3.25 2.17
C PHE A 150 -6.61 2.91 0.82
N THR A 151 -7.94 2.76 0.79
CA THR A 151 -8.70 2.38 -0.41
C THR A 151 -8.48 3.34 -1.59
N ASN A 152 -8.36 4.64 -1.31
CA ASN A 152 -8.25 5.68 -2.32
C ASN A 152 -6.80 6.20 -2.52
N GLY A 153 -5.85 5.63 -1.76
CA GLY A 153 -4.42 5.82 -1.94
C GLY A 153 -3.85 4.95 -3.06
N PRO A 154 -2.58 5.12 -3.41
CA PRO A 154 -1.87 4.21 -4.30
C PRO A 154 -1.56 2.89 -3.58
N PHE A 155 -1.67 1.76 -4.27
CA PHE A 155 -1.36 0.44 -3.73
C PHE A 155 0.09 0.04 -3.98
N PHE A 156 0.62 0.31 -5.17
CA PHE A 156 1.99 -0.03 -5.51
C PHE A 156 2.58 0.91 -6.57
N ASN A 157 3.89 0.79 -6.78
CA ASN A 157 4.61 1.53 -7.79
C ASN A 157 5.54 0.60 -8.55
N THR A 158 5.67 0.81 -9.87
CA THR A 158 6.63 0.07 -10.71
C THR A 158 7.61 1.04 -11.34
N GLY A 159 8.90 0.90 -11.00
CA GLY A 159 9.92 1.84 -11.46
C GLY A 159 11.23 1.69 -10.70
N VAL A 160 11.89 2.82 -10.45
CA VAL A 160 13.17 2.89 -9.74
C VAL A 160 13.05 3.90 -8.61
N LYS A 161 13.57 3.54 -7.44
CA LYS A 161 13.72 4.46 -6.31
C LYS A 161 15.10 4.33 -5.67
N ALA A 162 15.62 5.44 -5.16
CA ALA A 162 16.82 5.52 -4.36
C ALA A 162 16.46 5.86 -2.92
N GLN A 163 17.14 5.25 -1.97
CA GLN A 163 16.97 5.49 -0.54
C GLN A 163 18.32 5.79 0.11
N TYR A 164 18.33 6.84 0.94
CA TYR A 164 19.49 7.23 1.75
C TYR A 164 19.10 7.30 3.20
N THR A 165 19.84 6.59 4.07
CA THR A 165 19.58 6.53 5.50
C THR A 165 20.77 7.11 6.26
N VAL A 166 20.52 8.04 7.16
CA VAL A 166 21.53 8.63 8.06
C VAL A 166 20.97 8.72 9.47
N GLY A 167 21.56 7.97 10.39
CA GLY A 167 21.05 7.86 11.75
C GLY A 167 19.60 7.38 11.77
N LYS A 168 18.70 8.19 12.31
CA LYS A 168 17.25 7.92 12.42
C LYS A 168 16.44 8.47 11.24
N TYR A 169 17.08 9.11 10.26
CA TYR A 169 16.40 9.73 9.11
C TYR A 169 16.55 8.89 7.84
N ASN A 170 15.47 8.83 7.07
CA ASN A 170 15.41 8.17 5.78
C ASN A 170 14.91 9.16 4.72
N PHE A 171 15.54 9.17 3.58
CA PHE A 171 15.18 9.96 2.40
C PHE A 171 14.98 9.00 1.24
N MET A 172 13.86 9.11 0.53
CA MET A 172 13.59 8.32 -0.66
C MET A 172 13.09 9.23 -1.77
N ALA A 173 13.56 8.98 -2.99
CA ALA A 173 13.03 9.57 -4.20
C ALA A 173 13.02 8.53 -5.32
N GLY A 174 12.06 8.63 -6.23
CA GLY A 174 11.92 7.68 -7.32
C GLY A 174 11.10 8.19 -8.49
N LEU A 175 11.21 7.45 -9.60
CA LEU A 175 10.46 7.66 -10.82
C LEU A 175 9.81 6.34 -11.23
N THR A 176 8.49 6.35 -11.39
CA THR A 176 7.70 5.14 -11.64
C THR A 176 6.76 5.33 -12.82
N ASN A 177 6.13 4.26 -13.26
CA ASN A 177 4.90 4.33 -14.03
C ASN A 177 3.82 5.08 -13.23
N PRO A 178 2.68 5.46 -13.83
CA PRO A 178 1.51 5.85 -13.04
C PRO A 178 1.26 4.84 -11.91
N THR A 179 0.83 5.30 -10.74
CA THR A 179 0.57 4.42 -9.59
C THR A 179 -0.41 3.32 -9.98
N ASP A 180 -0.22 2.12 -9.42
CA ASP A 180 -1.06 0.93 -9.65
C ASP A 180 -1.02 0.37 -11.08
N PHE A 181 0.07 0.68 -11.82
CA PHE A 181 0.34 0.08 -13.14
C PHE A 181 1.71 -0.61 -13.17
N LYS A 182 1.71 -1.94 -13.28
CA LYS A 182 2.94 -2.72 -13.53
C LYS A 182 3.44 -2.50 -14.95
N SER A 183 2.51 -2.38 -15.90
CA SER A 183 2.80 -2.08 -17.30
C SER A 183 2.02 -0.84 -17.74
N ALA A 184 2.72 0.13 -18.30
CA ALA A 184 2.16 1.41 -18.69
C ALA A 184 2.66 1.77 -20.09
N VAL A 185 2.18 1.01 -21.10
CA VAL A 185 2.61 1.16 -22.49
C VAL A 185 1.66 2.10 -23.24
N LYS A 186 2.24 3.14 -23.85
CA LYS A 186 1.54 4.07 -24.76
C LYS A 186 2.40 4.31 -25.99
N ALA A 187 1.79 4.41 -27.16
CA ALA A 187 2.48 4.85 -28.38
C ALA A 187 3.00 6.30 -28.19
N GLY A 188 4.28 6.49 -28.39
CA GLY A 188 4.98 7.78 -28.27
C GLY A 188 5.65 7.97 -26.91
N SER A 189 4.92 8.30 -25.86
CA SER A 189 5.48 8.46 -24.52
C SER A 189 4.53 7.99 -23.44
N THR A 190 5.07 7.32 -22.44
CA THR A 190 4.30 6.92 -21.24
C THR A 190 4.52 7.94 -20.14
N GLN A 191 3.44 8.38 -19.53
CA GLN A 191 3.47 9.27 -18.36
C GLN A 191 4.20 8.61 -17.20
N LYS A 192 4.77 9.43 -16.32
CA LYS A 192 5.52 8.99 -15.14
C LYS A 192 4.98 9.64 -13.88
N THR A 193 5.26 8.98 -12.76
CA THR A 193 4.98 9.48 -11.43
C THR A 193 6.29 9.68 -10.67
N VAL A 194 6.44 10.83 -10.04
CA VAL A 194 7.50 11.12 -9.08
C VAL A 194 7.01 10.71 -7.70
N ILE A 195 7.84 10.00 -6.96
CA ILE A 195 7.59 9.59 -5.58
C ILE A 195 8.72 10.11 -4.69
N ALA A 196 8.38 10.52 -3.46
CA ALA A 196 9.34 10.94 -2.46
C ALA A 196 8.86 10.65 -1.04
N GLN A 197 9.80 10.45 -0.12
CA GLN A 197 9.51 10.26 1.30
C GLN A 197 10.63 10.87 2.14
N LEU A 198 10.22 11.56 3.21
CA LEU A 198 11.09 11.94 4.33
C LEU A 198 10.63 11.17 5.55
N GLY A 199 11.50 10.33 6.11
CA GLY A 199 11.20 9.46 7.24
C GLY A 199 12.08 9.75 8.46
N TYR A 200 11.49 9.54 9.63
CA TYR A 200 12.16 9.44 10.92
C TYR A 200 11.73 8.14 11.60
N THR A 201 12.72 7.36 12.07
CA THR A 201 12.47 6.13 12.85
C THR A 201 13.27 6.19 14.13
N GLY A 202 12.56 6.39 15.24
CA GLY A 202 13.10 6.40 16.59
C GLY A 202 12.82 5.10 17.34
N ASP A 203 13.27 5.02 18.60
CA ASP A 203 13.17 3.80 19.40
C ASP A 203 11.73 3.43 19.80
N THR A 204 10.84 4.41 19.86
CA THR A 204 9.45 4.21 20.29
C THR A 204 8.41 4.71 19.28
N GLY A 205 8.82 5.10 18.09
CA GLY A 205 7.87 5.58 17.07
C GLY A 205 8.57 6.04 15.81
N SER A 206 7.75 6.30 14.80
CA SER A 206 8.20 6.75 13.49
C SER A 206 7.28 7.86 12.97
N ALA A 207 7.79 8.63 12.03
CA ALA A 207 7.02 9.61 11.28
C ALA A 207 7.52 9.65 9.84
N PHE A 208 6.60 9.69 8.88
CA PHE A 208 6.91 9.74 7.46
C PHE A 208 6.06 10.81 6.79
N PHE A 209 6.69 11.66 6.01
CA PHE A 209 6.03 12.55 5.08
C PHE A 209 6.24 11.99 3.67
N ASN A 210 5.14 11.69 3.00
CA ASN A 210 5.09 11.02 1.72
C ASN A 210 4.55 11.95 0.63
N PHE A 211 5.08 11.83 -0.55
CA PHE A 211 4.66 12.59 -1.73
C PHE A 211 4.60 11.68 -2.94
N THR A 212 3.56 11.85 -3.74
CA THR A 212 3.44 11.26 -5.07
C THR A 212 2.77 12.26 -6.00
N SER A 213 3.29 12.40 -7.23
CA SER A 213 2.68 13.25 -8.27
C SER A 213 2.93 12.67 -9.65
N GLY A 214 1.88 12.45 -10.39
CA GLY A 214 1.95 11.89 -11.73
C GLY A 214 0.59 11.68 -12.36
N SER A 215 0.57 11.18 -13.58
CA SER A 215 -0.66 10.92 -14.33
C SER A 215 -1.51 9.84 -13.66
N LEU A 216 -2.82 9.98 -13.74
CA LEU A 216 -3.82 9.01 -13.24
C LEU A 216 -3.70 7.65 -13.93
N ASN A 217 -3.32 7.63 -15.20
CA ASN A 217 -3.15 6.39 -15.98
C ASN A 217 -2.20 6.64 -17.17
N PRO A 218 -1.77 5.61 -17.91
CA PRO A 218 -0.77 5.75 -18.98
C PRO A 218 -1.17 6.66 -20.14
N ILE A 219 -2.46 6.95 -20.33
CA ILE A 219 -2.98 7.70 -21.48
C ILE A 219 -3.62 9.05 -21.10
N SER A 220 -3.87 9.30 -19.81
CA SER A 220 -4.51 10.52 -19.32
C SER A 220 -3.52 11.68 -19.26
N THR A 221 -4.00 12.89 -19.51
CA THR A 221 -3.32 14.15 -19.17
C THR A 221 -3.63 14.59 -17.74
N ALA A 222 -4.69 14.04 -17.13
CA ALA A 222 -5.04 14.31 -15.75
C ALA A 222 -3.93 13.86 -14.79
N ASN A 223 -3.63 14.70 -13.83
CA ASN A 223 -2.58 14.48 -12.84
C ASN A 223 -3.19 14.32 -11.45
N LYS A 224 -2.67 13.35 -10.68
CA LYS A 224 -2.95 13.20 -9.25
C LYS A 224 -1.69 13.54 -8.45
N THR A 225 -1.83 14.48 -7.53
CA THR A 225 -0.79 14.81 -6.54
C THR A 225 -1.32 14.48 -5.16
N GLN A 226 -0.56 13.73 -4.38
CA GLN A 226 -0.96 13.33 -3.03
C GLN A 226 0.16 13.61 -2.04
N PHE A 227 -0.21 14.27 -0.95
CA PHE A 227 0.59 14.46 0.24
C PHE A 227 0.03 13.59 1.35
N ASP A 228 0.90 12.91 2.06
CA ASP A 228 0.50 11.99 3.10
C ASP A 228 1.47 12.10 4.28
N PHE A 229 0.93 12.06 5.49
CA PHE A 229 1.71 12.04 6.72
C PHE A 229 1.26 10.88 7.59
N VAL A 230 2.22 10.02 7.94
CA VAL A 230 2.02 8.85 8.80
C VAL A 230 2.88 8.99 10.03
N ALA A 231 2.33 8.71 11.19
CA ALA A 231 3.09 8.64 12.42
C ALA A 231 2.65 7.45 13.28
N SER A 232 3.59 6.87 14.01
CA SER A 232 3.32 5.83 15.01
C SER A 232 4.10 6.11 16.29
N LYS A 233 3.50 5.75 17.43
CA LYS A 233 4.12 5.94 18.75
C LYS A 233 3.72 4.80 19.70
N LYS A 234 4.70 4.08 20.22
CA LYS A 234 4.54 3.24 21.40
C LYS A 234 4.55 4.16 22.62
N VAL A 235 3.37 4.41 23.20
CA VAL A 235 3.18 5.29 24.37
C VAL A 235 3.55 4.57 25.65
N SER A 236 3.23 3.28 25.73
CA SER A 236 3.57 2.39 26.82
C SER A 236 3.67 0.95 26.32
N ASP A 237 3.99 -0.01 27.20
CA ASP A 237 3.97 -1.43 26.83
C ASP A 237 2.58 -1.95 26.46
N LYS A 238 1.55 -1.24 26.85
CA LYS A 238 0.16 -1.62 26.57
C LYS A 238 -0.52 -0.77 25.51
N LEU A 239 -0.02 0.44 25.20
CA LEU A 239 -0.68 1.39 24.31
C LEU A 239 0.25 1.82 23.19
N SER A 240 -0.20 1.63 21.96
CA SER A 240 0.39 2.23 20.76
C SER A 240 -0.65 3.08 20.05
N LEU A 241 -0.23 4.24 19.56
CA LEU A 241 -1.03 5.15 18.77
C LEU A 241 -0.49 5.25 17.35
N GLY A 242 -1.36 5.45 16.39
CA GLY A 242 -1.06 5.70 14.99
C GLY A 242 -1.87 6.88 14.46
N PHE A 243 -1.35 7.49 13.43
CA PHE A 243 -1.98 8.60 12.72
C PHE A 243 -1.69 8.51 11.23
N ASN A 244 -2.69 8.81 10.40
CA ASN A 244 -2.52 9.04 8.99
C ASN A 244 -3.34 10.27 8.57
N GLY A 245 -2.70 11.24 7.95
CA GLY A 245 -3.37 12.38 7.32
C GLY A 245 -2.96 12.43 5.86
N THR A 246 -3.92 12.41 4.95
CA THR A 246 -3.67 12.44 3.51
C THR A 246 -4.52 13.47 2.80
N TYR A 247 -3.97 14.10 1.77
CA TYR A 247 -4.65 15.07 0.92
C TYR A 247 -4.26 14.81 -0.54
N ALA A 248 -5.25 14.57 -1.39
CA ALA A 248 -5.05 14.28 -2.80
C ALA A 248 -5.76 15.30 -3.69
N LEU A 249 -5.04 15.79 -4.68
CA LEU A 249 -5.49 16.73 -5.69
C LEU A 249 -5.52 16.03 -7.05
N THR A 250 -6.60 16.19 -7.79
CA THR A 250 -6.69 15.77 -9.19
C THR A 250 -6.94 17.00 -10.06
N THR A 251 -6.06 17.20 -11.05
CA THR A 251 -6.20 18.23 -12.06
C THR A 251 -6.45 17.58 -13.40
N ASP A 252 -7.38 18.11 -14.18
CA ASP A 252 -7.66 17.65 -15.53
C ASP A 252 -7.59 18.85 -16.50
N ASP A 253 -6.85 18.69 -17.59
CA ASP A 253 -6.71 19.75 -18.63
C ASP A 253 -8.00 19.91 -19.46
N VAL A 254 -8.91 18.92 -19.44
CA VAL A 254 -10.15 18.91 -20.21
C VAL A 254 -11.31 19.51 -19.42
N VAL A 255 -11.35 19.25 -18.11
CA VAL A 255 -12.33 19.85 -17.18
C VAL A 255 -11.56 20.84 -16.31
N SER A 256 -11.73 22.13 -16.62
CA SER A 256 -11.03 23.18 -15.87
C SER A 256 -11.39 23.12 -14.39
N GLY A 257 -10.41 22.77 -13.55
CA GLY A 257 -10.56 22.77 -12.10
C GLY A 257 -9.61 21.80 -11.41
N THR A 258 -9.51 21.98 -10.12
CA THR A 258 -8.80 21.04 -9.23
C THR A 258 -9.82 20.49 -8.26
N ASN A 259 -10.01 19.19 -8.28
CA ASN A 259 -10.85 18.47 -7.34
C ASN A 259 -9.98 17.76 -6.31
N SER A 260 -10.49 17.58 -5.11
CA SER A 260 -9.71 17.02 -4.01
C SER A 260 -10.51 16.05 -3.15
N TRP A 261 -9.79 15.18 -2.48
CA TRP A 261 -10.28 14.45 -1.32
C TRP A 261 -9.21 14.46 -0.22
N TYR A 262 -9.63 14.29 1.02
CA TYR A 262 -8.70 14.11 2.13
C TYR A 262 -9.22 13.16 3.19
N SER A 263 -8.31 12.62 3.97
CA SER A 263 -8.64 11.77 5.12
C SER A 263 -7.76 12.09 6.32
N VAL A 264 -8.36 11.95 7.50
CA VAL A 264 -7.65 11.97 8.79
C VAL A 264 -8.05 10.73 9.57
N VAL A 265 -7.05 9.89 9.90
CA VAL A 265 -7.26 8.60 10.57
C VAL A 265 -6.44 8.55 11.85
N GLY A 266 -7.08 8.19 12.94
CA GLY A 266 -6.47 7.89 14.23
C GLY A 266 -6.58 6.40 14.55
N TYR A 267 -5.50 5.83 15.08
CA TYR A 267 -5.42 4.43 15.48
C TYR A 267 -5.00 4.34 16.95
N ALA A 268 -5.66 3.48 17.71
CA ALA A 268 -5.27 3.14 19.07
C ALA A 268 -5.27 1.62 19.26
N ASN A 269 -4.14 1.06 19.68
CA ASN A 269 -3.98 -0.37 19.92
C ASN A 269 -3.63 -0.60 21.38
N VAL A 270 -4.46 -1.36 22.09
CA VAL A 270 -4.32 -1.65 23.51
C VAL A 270 -4.09 -3.13 23.73
N THR A 271 -2.94 -3.50 24.30
CA THR A 271 -2.65 -4.86 24.73
C THR A 271 -3.37 -5.14 26.06
N LEU A 272 -4.39 -6.00 26.00
CA LEU A 272 -5.19 -6.40 27.17
C LEU A 272 -4.52 -7.54 27.94
N LYS A 273 -4.00 -8.54 27.18
CA LYS A 273 -3.25 -9.71 27.68
C LYS A 273 -2.17 -10.09 26.66
N LYS A 274 -1.29 -11.02 27.01
CA LYS A 274 -0.20 -11.50 26.14
C LYS A 274 -0.65 -11.89 24.72
N ASN A 275 -1.86 -12.45 24.62
CA ASN A 275 -2.43 -12.96 23.38
C ASN A 275 -3.73 -12.24 22.96
N LEU A 276 -4.08 -11.12 23.58
CA LEU A 276 -5.31 -10.39 23.31
C LEU A 276 -5.05 -8.88 23.24
N SER A 277 -5.40 -8.25 22.12
CA SER A 277 -5.36 -6.80 21.99
C SER A 277 -6.66 -6.25 21.38
N LEU A 278 -6.95 -5.01 21.71
CA LEU A 278 -8.05 -4.23 21.19
C LEU A 278 -7.47 -3.17 20.25
N ALA A 279 -8.01 -3.06 19.05
CA ALA A 279 -7.66 -2.05 18.06
C ALA A 279 -8.86 -1.19 17.75
N TYR A 280 -8.68 0.12 17.78
CA TYR A 280 -9.70 1.08 17.39
C TYR A 280 -9.14 1.99 16.29
N ARG A 281 -9.92 2.19 15.24
CA ARG A 281 -9.66 3.15 14.16
C ARG A 281 -10.84 4.10 14.05
N ALA A 282 -10.57 5.39 14.06
CA ALA A 282 -11.53 6.45 13.72
C ALA A 282 -11.00 7.20 12.50
N GLU A 283 -11.86 7.40 11.52
CA GLU A 283 -11.53 8.06 10.28
C GLU A 283 -12.58 9.12 9.93
N TYR A 284 -12.12 10.28 9.51
CA TYR A 284 -12.92 11.25 8.76
C TYR A 284 -12.37 11.32 7.34
N PHE A 285 -13.23 11.00 6.38
CA PHE A 285 -12.93 11.03 4.95
C PHE A 285 -13.84 12.06 4.26
N ASP A 286 -13.27 12.91 3.41
CA ASP A 286 -14.00 13.93 2.66
C ASP A 286 -13.76 13.76 1.15
N ASP A 287 -14.82 13.45 0.43
CA ASP A 287 -14.86 13.38 -1.04
C ASP A 287 -16.02 14.21 -1.59
N LYS A 288 -16.25 15.40 -1.05
CA LYS A 288 -17.34 16.28 -1.50
C LYS A 288 -17.26 16.62 -2.99
N ASP A 289 -16.04 16.69 -3.51
CA ASP A 289 -15.80 16.95 -4.94
C ASP A 289 -16.08 15.70 -5.81
N GLY A 290 -16.39 14.54 -5.22
CA GLY A 290 -16.71 13.31 -5.94
C GLY A 290 -15.54 12.68 -6.71
N VAL A 291 -14.31 12.97 -6.32
CA VAL A 291 -13.07 12.48 -6.98
C VAL A 291 -12.98 10.97 -7.00
N VAL A 292 -13.43 10.32 -5.91
CA VAL A 292 -13.45 8.86 -5.79
C VAL A 292 -14.87 8.28 -5.90
N GLY A 293 -15.83 9.12 -6.28
CA GLY A 293 -17.20 8.70 -6.61
C GLY A 293 -18.16 8.62 -5.41
N LEU A 294 -17.79 9.08 -4.21
CA LEU A 294 -18.70 9.11 -3.08
C LEU A 294 -19.54 10.38 -3.04
N ALA A 295 -18.97 11.52 -3.44
CA ALA A 295 -19.58 12.86 -3.37
C ALA A 295 -20.15 13.16 -1.95
N ALA A 296 -19.45 12.72 -0.90
CA ALA A 296 -19.89 12.76 0.49
C ALA A 296 -18.70 12.81 1.46
N ASN A 297 -18.98 13.22 2.69
CA ASN A 297 -18.08 12.96 3.81
C ASN A 297 -18.49 11.67 4.50
N VAL A 298 -17.54 10.94 5.05
CA VAL A 298 -17.78 9.74 5.84
C VAL A 298 -17.00 9.83 7.15
N PHE A 299 -17.68 9.55 8.26
CA PHE A 299 -17.05 9.28 9.55
C PHE A 299 -17.16 7.78 9.83
N ALA A 300 -16.04 7.09 9.81
CA ALA A 300 -15.96 5.65 9.98
C ALA A 300 -15.31 5.28 11.32
N ASN A 301 -15.91 4.33 12.03
CA ASN A 301 -15.40 3.79 13.29
C ASN A 301 -15.25 2.28 13.16
N THR A 302 -14.09 1.75 13.50
CA THR A 302 -13.80 0.31 13.46
C THR A 302 -13.19 -0.13 14.78
N LEU A 303 -13.76 -1.17 15.38
CA LEU A 303 -13.28 -1.78 16.61
C LEU A 303 -13.00 -3.26 16.38
N SER A 304 -11.77 -3.70 16.60
CA SER A 304 -11.34 -5.08 16.37
C SER A 304 -10.68 -5.65 17.62
N LEU A 305 -11.02 -6.90 17.97
CA LEU A 305 -10.26 -7.69 18.92
C LEU A 305 -9.31 -8.60 18.15
N ASN A 306 -8.05 -8.68 18.57
CA ASN A 306 -7.07 -9.58 17.99
C ASN A 306 -6.71 -10.64 19.04
N PHE A 307 -7.19 -11.86 18.85
CA PHE A 307 -6.84 -13.02 19.66
C PHE A 307 -5.81 -13.86 18.94
N LYS A 308 -4.59 -13.89 19.46
CA LYS A 308 -3.45 -14.56 18.82
C LYS A 308 -3.09 -15.86 19.53
N GLU A 309 -3.02 -16.97 18.75
CA GLU A 309 -2.55 -18.26 19.21
C GLU A 309 -1.46 -18.76 18.26
N GLY A 310 -0.19 -18.67 18.70
CA GLY A 310 0.95 -18.93 17.82
C GLY A 310 0.97 -17.97 16.62
N ASN A 311 0.88 -18.54 15.44
CA ASN A 311 0.85 -17.83 14.16
C ASN A 311 -0.57 -17.54 13.65
N LEU A 312 -1.59 -18.02 14.38
CA LEU A 312 -3.01 -17.81 14.06
C LEU A 312 -3.53 -16.60 14.82
N THR A 313 -4.30 -15.74 14.15
CA THR A 313 -5.02 -14.64 14.78
C THR A 313 -6.50 -14.66 14.38
N PHE A 314 -7.40 -14.63 15.36
CA PHE A 314 -8.85 -14.40 15.17
C PHE A 314 -9.16 -12.96 15.40
N ILE A 315 -9.95 -12.35 14.50
CA ILE A 315 -10.22 -10.91 14.49
C ILE A 315 -11.74 -10.69 14.35
N PRO A 316 -12.53 -10.78 15.43
CA PRO A 316 -13.87 -10.19 15.43
C PRO A 316 -13.76 -8.66 15.33
N GLU A 317 -14.49 -8.09 14.38
CA GLU A 317 -14.48 -6.67 14.08
C GLU A 317 -15.91 -6.14 13.95
N PHE A 318 -16.15 -4.95 14.47
CA PHE A 318 -17.37 -4.19 14.27
C PHE A 318 -17.02 -2.86 13.61
N ARG A 319 -17.76 -2.49 12.58
CA ARG A 319 -17.61 -1.21 11.89
C ARG A 319 -18.93 -0.48 11.76
N LEU A 320 -18.87 0.85 11.92
CA LEU A 320 -19.97 1.78 11.71
C LEU A 320 -19.46 2.94 10.85
N ASP A 321 -20.07 3.14 9.70
CA ASP A 321 -19.84 4.26 8.81
C ASP A 321 -21.06 5.17 8.77
N SER A 322 -20.85 6.49 8.88
CA SER A 322 -21.88 7.51 8.81
C SER A 322 -21.47 8.58 7.79
N ALA A 323 -22.30 8.80 6.78
CA ALA A 323 -22.06 9.71 5.68
C ALA A 323 -22.95 10.96 5.72
N SER A 324 -22.46 12.05 5.12
CA SER A 324 -23.24 13.28 4.94
C SER A 324 -24.38 13.09 3.93
N GLU A 325 -24.18 12.20 2.97
CA GLU A 325 -25.15 11.88 1.92
C GLU A 325 -25.58 10.41 1.96
N LYS A 326 -26.64 10.07 1.24
CA LYS A 326 -27.22 8.73 1.21
C LYS A 326 -26.44 7.83 0.25
N ILE A 327 -25.28 7.35 0.68
CA ILE A 327 -24.38 6.50 -0.13
C ILE A 327 -24.50 5.00 0.18
N PHE A 328 -25.28 4.63 1.19
CA PHE A 328 -25.56 3.24 1.58
C PHE A 328 -27.03 2.87 1.26
N THR A 329 -27.39 1.59 1.46
CA THR A 329 -28.76 1.11 1.21
C THR A 329 -29.17 0.05 2.23
N ASP A 330 -30.47 0.03 2.56
CA ASP A 330 -31.21 -1.05 3.24
C ASP A 330 -32.43 -1.49 2.40
N GLY A 331 -32.34 -1.34 1.07
CA GLY A 331 -33.45 -1.37 0.14
C GLY A 331 -33.93 0.03 -0.23
N SER A 332 -33.52 1.04 0.54
CA SER A 332 -33.69 2.47 0.26
C SER A 332 -32.39 3.22 0.54
N PRO A 333 -32.11 4.36 -0.12
CA PRO A 333 -30.88 5.12 0.14
C PRO A 333 -30.80 5.64 1.58
N ILE A 334 -29.75 5.26 2.33
CA ILE A 334 -29.49 5.64 3.74
C ILE A 334 -28.12 6.26 3.92
N LYS A 335 -27.90 6.93 5.07
CA LYS A 335 -26.66 7.66 5.39
C LYS A 335 -25.67 6.86 6.25
N SER A 336 -26.04 5.72 6.77
CA SER A 336 -25.17 4.93 7.65
C SER A 336 -25.26 3.44 7.34
N SER A 337 -24.15 2.75 7.54
CA SER A 337 -24.06 1.29 7.46
C SER A 337 -23.25 0.78 8.62
N ALA A 338 -23.64 -0.37 9.16
CA ALA A 338 -22.90 -1.07 10.20
C ALA A 338 -22.81 -2.55 9.87
N TYR A 339 -21.65 -3.15 10.18
CA TYR A 339 -21.46 -4.57 10.01
C TYR A 339 -20.61 -5.22 11.09
N PHE A 340 -20.79 -6.50 11.24
CA PHE A 340 -19.91 -7.38 11.98
C PHE A 340 -19.08 -8.20 10.98
N LEU A 341 -17.78 -8.38 11.27
CA LEU A 341 -16.88 -9.19 10.49
C LEU A 341 -16.08 -10.09 11.45
N LEU A 342 -15.92 -11.34 11.06
CA LEU A 342 -15.03 -12.29 11.73
C LEU A 342 -13.95 -12.71 10.75
N ALA A 343 -12.71 -12.32 10.99
CA ALA A 343 -11.58 -12.73 10.16
C ALA A 343 -10.64 -13.67 10.90
N THR A 344 -9.86 -14.39 10.10
CA THR A 344 -8.78 -15.26 10.57
C THR A 344 -7.57 -15.04 9.68
N THR A 345 -6.41 -14.86 10.29
CA THR A 345 -5.13 -14.75 9.58
C THR A 345 -4.13 -15.78 10.13
N TYR A 346 -3.30 -16.35 9.26
CA TYR A 346 -2.22 -17.26 9.63
C TYR A 346 -0.96 -16.92 8.84
N SER A 347 0.21 -16.94 9.50
CA SER A 347 1.52 -16.72 8.84
C SER A 347 2.48 -17.88 9.10
N PHE A 348 3.42 -18.14 8.20
CA PHE A 348 4.43 -19.20 8.29
C PHE A 348 5.77 -18.76 7.72
#